data_bc81528c86270e19cbddf79e9170f9b6
#
_entry.id   bc81528c86270e19cbddf79e9170f9b6
#
_cell.length_a   1.000
_cell.length_b   1.000
_cell.length_c   1.000
_cell.angle_alpha   90.00
_cell.angle_beta   90.00
_cell.angle_gamma   90.00
#
_symmetry.space_group_name_H-M   'P 1'
#
loop_
_entity.id
_entity.type
_entity.pdbx_description
1 polymer ?
#
loop_
_entity_poly.entity_id
_entity_poly.type
_entity_poly.pdbx_seq_one_letter_code
_entity_poly.pdbx_strand_id
1 'polypeptide(L)'
;WLGLKWEENMEKPDGNKWLILISFVIGLSFGVHFMGLLAIPAIGIVYFFKKNPNPKIRSFILANIISVAILLFIFKLLLPSTLALFGNLEVYFVNSLGLPFNSGTIFTAVLIITFFYYGLSFTKKKKFINANTFLLCILFIFVGFSSWLMIPIRSNANTVINENAPSDARALLAYYNLEQYPDTHIFYGPMYSDAYAGQDKLNPYKNDKPKYEKDIVKNKYVIVNYWENGKINSNSDHIGLLPRMWSSEHASNYMKYFGYLPFEIKFEYKNEQNLVQLVNQFKVNFQQGNIDSDGYHEFLTQYGGYLDIEKPSFFSNLKYLFQYQMGSMYWRYFLWNFSGKQNDKQWKYDLSNGNWISGIDFIDELRLGPQNNLPDDVLNNKGRNKYYFLPLILGLIGFLFLFRKDKNLF
;
A
#
# COMPACT_ATOMS: atom_id res chain seq x y z
N TRP A 1 11.27 -22.33 0.60
CA TRP A 1 12.28 -23.39 0.49
C TRP A 1 13.53 -23.08 1.30
N LEU A 2 14.14 -21.87 1.12
CA LEU A 2 15.34 -21.48 1.89
C LEU A 2 15.11 -21.45 3.41
N GLY A 3 13.93 -21.01 3.85
CA GLY A 3 13.55 -21.01 5.26
C GLY A 3 13.54 -22.42 5.87
N LEU A 4 12.99 -23.39 5.13
CA LEU A 4 12.99 -24.80 5.54
C LEU A 4 14.42 -25.39 5.52
N LYS A 5 15.24 -25.03 4.52
CA LYS A 5 16.66 -25.44 4.51
C LYS A 5 17.45 -24.86 5.66
N TRP A 6 17.15 -23.63 6.07
CA TRP A 6 17.73 -23.05 7.27
C TRP A 6 17.27 -23.81 8.52
N GLU A 7 16.00 -24.09 8.66
CA GLU A 7 15.43 -24.86 9.78
C GLU A 7 16.10 -26.23 9.94
N GLU A 8 16.31 -26.98 8.84
CA GLU A 8 17.00 -28.27 8.84
C GLU A 8 18.49 -28.18 9.28
N ASN A 9 19.13 -27.04 9.05
CA ASN A 9 20.57 -26.88 9.21
C ASN A 9 21.00 -25.87 10.26
N MET A 10 20.09 -25.19 10.96
CA MET A 10 20.45 -24.07 11.87
C MET A 10 21.29 -24.47 13.07
N GLU A 11 21.29 -25.77 13.46
CA GLU A 11 22.13 -26.30 14.53
C GLU A 11 23.54 -26.70 14.04
N LYS A 12 23.78 -26.73 12.74
CA LYS A 12 25.10 -27.06 12.17
C LYS A 12 26.02 -25.84 12.20
N PRO A 13 27.35 -26.05 12.31
CA PRO A 13 28.30 -24.95 12.38
C PRO A 13 28.22 -23.93 11.23
N ASP A 14 27.79 -24.37 10.06
CA ASP A 14 27.65 -23.55 8.84
C ASP A 14 26.18 -23.18 8.53
N GLY A 15 25.25 -23.42 9.46
CA GLY A 15 23.80 -23.16 9.26
C GLY A 15 23.46 -21.71 8.91
N ASN A 16 24.24 -20.75 9.40
CA ASN A 16 24.06 -19.32 9.13
C ASN A 16 24.17 -18.93 7.66
N LYS A 17 24.80 -19.74 6.81
CA LYS A 17 24.85 -19.49 5.36
C LYS A 17 23.46 -19.41 4.72
N TRP A 18 22.52 -20.21 5.21
CA TRP A 18 21.15 -20.19 4.72
C TRP A 18 20.42 -18.90 5.12
N LEU A 19 20.64 -18.40 6.33
CA LEU A 19 20.09 -17.12 6.79
C LEU A 19 20.64 -15.94 5.96
N ILE A 20 21.94 -15.97 5.64
CA ILE A 20 22.57 -14.96 4.76
C ILE A 20 21.97 -15.04 3.35
N LEU A 21 21.76 -16.23 2.80
CA LEU A 21 21.14 -16.41 1.49
C LEU A 21 19.66 -15.96 1.49
N ILE A 22 18.91 -16.23 2.56
CA ILE A 22 17.54 -15.68 2.76
C ILE A 22 17.60 -14.15 2.70
N SER A 23 18.53 -13.53 3.41
CA SER A 23 18.72 -12.08 3.45
C SER A 23 18.99 -11.50 2.05
N PHE A 24 19.80 -12.17 1.26
CA PHE A 24 20.04 -11.80 -0.14
C PHE A 24 18.77 -11.87 -0.99
N VAL A 25 18.02 -12.96 -0.90
CA VAL A 25 16.76 -13.14 -1.67
C VAL A 25 15.70 -12.13 -1.21
N ILE A 26 15.63 -11.82 0.07
CA ILE A 26 14.78 -10.74 0.59
C ILE A 26 15.15 -9.40 -0.07
N GLY A 27 16.44 -9.06 -0.14
CA GLY A 27 16.93 -7.88 -0.83
C GLY A 27 16.55 -7.86 -2.32
N LEU A 28 16.73 -8.98 -3.02
CA LEU A 28 16.34 -9.13 -4.43
C LEU A 28 14.82 -8.95 -4.64
N SER A 29 14.01 -9.40 -3.69
CA SER A 29 12.54 -9.33 -3.82
C SER A 29 12.02 -7.91 -3.97
N PHE A 30 12.75 -6.91 -3.47
CA PHE A 30 12.42 -5.49 -3.71
C PHE A 30 12.47 -5.11 -5.19
N GLY A 31 13.35 -5.72 -5.96
CA GLY A 31 13.44 -5.49 -7.42
C GLY A 31 12.27 -6.10 -8.21
N VAL A 32 11.51 -6.99 -7.58
CA VAL A 32 10.36 -7.69 -8.20
C VAL A 32 9.04 -7.22 -7.57
N HIS A 33 8.87 -7.45 -6.27
CA HIS A 33 7.66 -7.08 -5.55
C HIS A 33 7.87 -7.07 -4.03
N PHE A 34 7.42 -6.02 -3.34
CA PHE A 34 7.54 -5.88 -1.88
C PHE A 34 6.85 -6.99 -1.07
N MET A 35 5.91 -7.71 -1.65
CA MET A 35 5.25 -8.85 -0.97
C MET A 35 6.23 -9.94 -0.55
N GLY A 36 7.40 -10.07 -1.17
CA GLY A 36 8.44 -11.01 -0.74
C GLY A 36 8.87 -10.82 0.72
N LEU A 37 8.76 -9.60 1.25
CA LEU A 37 9.04 -9.29 2.66
C LEU A 37 8.09 -9.97 3.65
N LEU A 38 6.88 -10.31 3.24
CA LEU A 38 5.91 -11.00 4.08
C LEU A 38 6.37 -12.42 4.46
N ALA A 39 7.39 -12.95 3.78
CA ALA A 39 8.05 -14.19 4.19
C ALA A 39 8.84 -14.05 5.51
N ILE A 40 9.24 -12.84 5.92
CA ILE A 40 10.03 -12.63 7.14
C ILE A 40 9.31 -13.11 8.40
N PRO A 41 8.04 -12.73 8.66
CA PRO A 41 7.29 -13.26 9.79
C PRO A 41 7.16 -14.79 9.75
N ALA A 42 6.89 -15.38 8.60
CA ALA A 42 6.78 -16.83 8.44
C ALA A 42 8.11 -17.55 8.78
N ILE A 43 9.25 -17.03 8.31
CA ILE A 43 10.58 -17.56 8.64
C ILE A 43 10.87 -17.40 10.13
N GLY A 44 10.47 -16.28 10.73
CA GLY A 44 10.59 -16.03 12.17
C GLY A 44 9.80 -17.04 13.01
N ILE A 45 8.60 -17.41 12.57
CA ILE A 45 7.75 -18.43 13.22
C ILE A 45 8.38 -19.82 13.10
N VAL A 46 8.88 -20.20 11.92
CA VAL A 46 9.62 -21.47 11.73
C VAL A 46 10.80 -21.56 12.68
N TYR A 47 11.60 -20.49 12.78
CA TYR A 47 12.70 -20.42 13.76
C TYR A 47 12.23 -20.58 15.20
N PHE A 48 11.15 -19.88 15.56
CA PHE A 48 10.61 -19.92 16.92
C PHE A 48 10.18 -21.34 17.33
N PHE A 49 9.45 -22.06 16.50
CA PHE A 49 9.00 -23.42 16.77
C PHE A 49 10.16 -24.41 16.84
N LYS A 50 11.16 -24.25 15.98
CA LYS A 50 12.37 -25.08 16.03
C LYS A 50 13.11 -24.95 17.35
N LYS A 51 13.22 -23.72 17.89
CA LYS A 51 13.92 -23.45 19.15
C LYS A 51 13.07 -23.71 20.39
N ASN A 52 11.75 -23.78 20.25
CA ASN A 52 10.80 -23.92 21.35
C ASN A 52 9.81 -25.07 21.08
N PRO A 53 10.18 -26.34 21.34
CA PRO A 53 9.32 -27.50 21.10
C PRO A 53 7.98 -27.45 21.85
N ASN A 54 7.94 -26.79 23.01
CA ASN A 54 6.76 -26.62 23.86
C ASN A 54 6.46 -25.11 24.04
N PRO A 55 5.94 -24.41 23.03
CA PRO A 55 5.80 -22.96 23.08
C PRO A 55 4.67 -22.55 24.03
N LYS A 56 4.94 -21.53 24.87
CA LYS A 56 3.90 -20.83 25.62
C LYS A 56 3.28 -19.74 24.75
N ILE A 57 1.98 -19.47 24.93
CA ILE A 57 1.27 -18.45 24.15
C ILE A 57 1.95 -17.07 24.22
N ARG A 58 2.48 -16.69 25.39
CA ARG A 58 3.18 -15.41 25.56
C ARG A 58 4.46 -15.33 24.74
N SER A 59 5.26 -16.41 24.69
CA SER A 59 6.49 -16.45 23.89
C SER A 59 6.18 -16.50 22.40
N PHE A 60 5.10 -17.14 21.99
CA PHE A 60 4.62 -17.11 20.60
C PHE A 60 4.20 -15.69 20.16
N ILE A 61 3.42 -14.98 20.98
CA ILE A 61 3.03 -13.59 20.69
C ILE A 61 4.29 -12.71 20.59
N LEU A 62 5.24 -12.85 21.51
CA LEU A 62 6.48 -12.08 21.47
C LEU A 62 7.31 -12.37 20.20
N ALA A 63 7.40 -13.63 19.77
CA ALA A 63 8.10 -14.01 18.54
C ALA A 63 7.45 -13.38 17.30
N ASN A 64 6.11 -13.33 17.23
CA ASN A 64 5.40 -12.63 16.17
C ASN A 64 5.68 -11.12 16.19
N ILE A 65 5.63 -10.48 17.35
CA ILE A 65 5.95 -9.04 17.48
C ILE A 65 7.38 -8.78 17.00
N ILE A 66 8.36 -9.57 17.40
CA ILE A 66 9.75 -9.44 16.96
C ILE A 66 9.87 -9.63 15.45
N SER A 67 9.22 -10.64 14.89
CA SER A 67 9.27 -10.92 13.44
C SER A 67 8.66 -9.78 12.61
N VAL A 68 7.54 -9.21 13.07
CA VAL A 68 6.92 -8.03 12.47
C VAL A 68 7.81 -6.80 12.66
N ALA A 69 8.46 -6.64 13.80
CA ALA A 69 9.41 -5.55 14.04
C ALA A 69 10.61 -5.62 13.10
N ILE A 70 11.14 -6.82 12.82
CA ILE A 70 12.21 -7.01 11.81
C ILE A 70 11.72 -6.62 10.41
N LEU A 71 10.51 -7.05 10.03
CA LEU A 71 9.89 -6.66 8.77
C LEU A 71 9.79 -5.13 8.65
N LEU A 72 9.25 -4.47 9.68
CA LEU A 72 9.11 -3.02 9.70
C LEU A 72 10.46 -2.30 9.71
N PHE A 73 11.46 -2.83 10.44
CA PHE A 73 12.81 -2.30 10.44
C PHE A 73 13.40 -2.28 9.02
N ILE A 74 13.30 -3.38 8.29
CA ILE A 74 13.83 -3.46 6.92
C ILE A 74 13.04 -2.53 5.98
N PHE A 75 11.70 -2.60 6.04
CA PHE A 75 10.83 -1.92 5.08
C PHE A 75 10.66 -0.42 5.35
N LYS A 76 10.59 0.01 6.63
CA LYS A 76 10.31 1.41 6.99
C LYS A 76 11.55 2.18 7.44
N LEU A 77 12.61 1.50 7.87
CA LEU A 77 13.79 2.16 8.40
C LEU A 77 15.03 1.89 7.54
N LEU A 78 15.47 0.65 7.39
CA LEU A 78 16.76 0.33 6.79
C LEU A 78 16.86 0.84 5.34
N LEU A 79 15.97 0.41 4.47
CA LEU A 79 16.03 0.76 3.04
C LEU A 79 15.64 2.22 2.76
N PRO A 80 14.55 2.77 3.34
CA PRO A 80 14.22 4.19 3.14
C PRO A 80 15.31 5.12 3.64
N SER A 81 15.89 4.85 4.82
CA SER A 81 16.97 5.69 5.37
C SER A 81 18.23 5.63 4.52
N THR A 82 18.54 4.47 3.94
CA THR A 82 19.67 4.33 3.02
C THR A 82 19.46 5.16 1.76
N LEU A 83 18.29 5.06 1.12
CA LEU A 83 17.97 5.90 -0.05
C LEU A 83 17.94 7.39 0.31
N ALA A 84 17.38 7.74 1.48
CA ALA A 84 17.39 9.12 1.96
C ALA A 84 18.80 9.64 2.19
N LEU A 85 19.71 8.80 2.71
CA LEU A 85 21.12 9.17 2.88
C LEU A 85 21.77 9.47 1.52
N PHE A 86 21.56 8.63 0.51
CA PHE A 86 22.04 8.88 -0.85
C PHE A 86 21.48 10.18 -1.44
N GLY A 87 20.17 10.35 -1.44
CA GLY A 87 19.52 11.50 -2.06
C GLY A 87 19.80 12.82 -1.33
N ASN A 88 19.78 12.84 0.00
CA ASN A 88 19.99 14.06 0.78
C ASN A 88 21.46 14.49 0.79
N LEU A 89 22.41 13.55 0.91
CA LEU A 89 23.82 13.89 0.82
C LEU A 89 24.19 14.34 -0.59
N GLU A 90 23.58 13.79 -1.63
CA GLU A 90 23.76 14.26 -3.00
C GLU A 90 23.36 15.74 -3.12
N VAL A 91 22.15 16.11 -2.68
CA VAL A 91 21.69 17.51 -2.70
C VAL A 91 22.59 18.41 -1.84
N TYR A 92 23.02 17.97 -0.65
CA TYR A 92 23.89 18.72 0.23
C TYR A 92 25.27 18.99 -0.37
N PHE A 93 25.90 17.96 -0.96
CA PHE A 93 27.23 18.08 -1.57
C PHE A 93 27.21 19.00 -2.79
N VAL A 94 26.19 18.90 -3.62
CA VAL A 94 26.07 19.73 -4.81
C VAL A 94 25.66 21.16 -4.45
N ASN A 95 24.62 21.35 -3.64
CA ASN A 95 24.06 22.68 -3.41
C ASN A 95 24.81 23.48 -2.36
N SER A 96 25.29 22.85 -1.28
CA SER A 96 25.95 23.54 -0.15
C SER A 96 27.46 23.58 -0.27
N LEU A 97 28.08 22.48 -0.77
CA LEU A 97 29.53 22.40 -0.93
C LEU A 97 30.02 22.79 -2.33
N GLY A 98 29.09 22.98 -3.30
CA GLY A 98 29.44 23.34 -4.69
C GLY A 98 30.18 22.25 -5.44
N LEU A 99 30.07 20.97 -5.02
CA LEU A 99 30.74 19.85 -5.66
C LEU A 99 29.97 19.36 -6.89
N PRO A 100 30.63 18.65 -7.83
CA PRO A 100 29.94 18.10 -9.01
C PRO A 100 28.83 17.12 -8.64
N PHE A 101 27.86 16.95 -9.55
CA PHE A 101 26.84 15.91 -9.43
C PHE A 101 27.45 14.53 -9.20
N ASN A 102 26.76 13.69 -8.43
CA ASN A 102 27.14 12.36 -7.97
C ASN A 102 28.25 12.33 -6.89
N SER A 103 28.79 13.48 -6.44
CA SER A 103 29.79 13.50 -5.37
C SER A 103 29.24 12.98 -4.05
N GLY A 104 28.04 13.39 -3.66
CA GLY A 104 27.37 12.89 -2.46
C GLY A 104 27.01 11.40 -2.56
N THR A 105 26.61 10.95 -3.75
CA THR A 105 26.33 9.55 -4.05
C THR A 105 27.56 8.68 -3.88
N ILE A 106 28.70 9.09 -4.45
CA ILE A 106 29.98 8.38 -4.32
C ILE A 106 30.43 8.36 -2.86
N PHE A 107 30.37 9.50 -2.17
CA PHE A 107 30.72 9.58 -0.75
C PHE A 107 29.87 8.62 0.09
N THR A 108 28.55 8.58 -0.12
CA THR A 108 27.65 7.68 0.60
C THR A 108 27.98 6.21 0.33
N ALA A 109 28.27 5.84 -0.91
CA ALA A 109 28.66 4.49 -1.25
C ALA A 109 29.97 4.09 -0.53
N VAL A 110 30.99 4.95 -0.54
CA VAL A 110 32.26 4.73 0.16
C VAL A 110 32.03 4.61 1.67
N LEU A 111 31.18 5.45 2.25
CA LEU A 111 30.82 5.41 3.68
C LEU A 111 30.21 4.05 4.06
N ILE A 112 29.24 3.56 3.29
CA ILE A 112 28.59 2.28 3.54
C ILE A 112 29.58 1.11 3.38
N ILE A 113 30.39 1.09 2.33
CA ILE A 113 31.42 0.05 2.12
C ILE A 113 32.40 0.04 3.30
N THR A 114 32.86 1.22 3.71
CA THR A 114 33.79 1.39 4.83
C THR A 114 33.17 0.89 6.14
N PHE A 115 31.91 1.23 6.40
CA PHE A 115 31.18 0.74 7.57
C PHE A 115 31.14 -0.79 7.62
N PHE A 116 30.77 -1.45 6.53
CA PHE A 116 30.73 -2.92 6.49
C PHE A 116 32.12 -3.53 6.59
N TYR A 117 33.12 -2.96 5.92
CA TYR A 117 34.51 -3.47 5.99
C TYR A 117 35.04 -3.48 7.43
N TYR A 118 34.94 -2.34 8.13
CA TYR A 118 35.41 -2.24 9.51
C TYR A 118 34.50 -2.99 10.49
N GLY A 119 33.19 -2.95 10.34
CA GLY A 119 32.24 -3.64 11.18
C GLY A 119 32.42 -5.16 11.14
N LEU A 120 32.52 -5.74 9.94
CA LEU A 120 32.77 -7.17 9.77
C LEU A 120 34.16 -7.59 10.26
N SER A 121 35.20 -6.78 9.97
CA SER A 121 36.56 -7.02 10.46
C SER A 121 36.62 -7.01 12.00
N PHE A 122 35.99 -6.01 12.64
CA PHE A 122 35.94 -5.87 14.09
C PHE A 122 35.20 -7.05 14.74
N THR A 123 33.97 -7.37 14.27
CA THR A 123 33.15 -8.44 14.83
C THR A 123 33.83 -9.82 14.65
N LYS A 124 34.52 -10.03 13.53
CA LYS A 124 35.32 -11.24 13.28
C LYS A 124 36.50 -11.34 14.24
N LYS A 125 37.28 -10.26 14.40
CA LYS A 125 38.45 -10.22 15.32
C LYS A 125 38.04 -10.44 16.79
N LYS A 126 36.91 -9.87 17.19
CA LYS A 126 36.36 -10.04 18.56
C LYS A 126 35.58 -11.34 18.76
N LYS A 127 35.44 -12.18 17.73
CA LYS A 127 34.67 -13.44 17.75
C LYS A 127 33.19 -13.24 18.16
N PHE A 128 32.59 -12.09 17.81
CA PHE A 128 31.17 -11.80 18.02
C PHE A 128 30.32 -12.42 16.89
N ILE A 129 30.13 -13.75 16.97
CA ILE A 129 29.51 -14.53 15.89
C ILE A 129 28.12 -13.98 15.51
N ASN A 130 27.26 -13.74 16.49
CA ASN A 130 25.89 -13.24 16.22
C ASN A 130 25.90 -11.85 15.59
N ALA A 131 26.73 -10.94 16.08
CA ALA A 131 26.86 -9.59 15.51
C ALA A 131 27.45 -9.64 14.08
N ASN A 132 28.41 -10.52 13.83
CA ASN A 132 28.96 -10.73 12.50
C ASN A 132 27.92 -11.27 11.54
N THR A 133 27.15 -12.29 11.95
CA THR A 133 26.05 -12.84 11.15
C THR A 133 24.98 -11.77 10.86
N PHE A 134 24.61 -10.96 11.86
CA PHE A 134 23.66 -9.87 11.69
C PHE A 134 24.15 -8.83 10.65
N LEU A 135 25.41 -8.39 10.75
CA LEU A 135 26.01 -7.48 9.77
C LEU A 135 26.06 -8.09 8.37
N LEU A 136 26.37 -9.39 8.26
CA LEU A 136 26.33 -10.10 6.99
C LEU A 136 24.92 -10.15 6.41
N CYS A 137 23.90 -10.42 7.23
CA CYS A 137 22.52 -10.38 6.76
C CYS A 137 22.12 -9.02 6.20
N ILE A 138 22.46 -7.92 6.90
CA ILE A 138 22.21 -6.56 6.39
C ILE A 138 22.99 -6.29 5.10
N LEU A 139 24.28 -6.65 5.05
CA LEU A 139 25.07 -6.51 3.83
C LEU A 139 24.43 -7.25 2.65
N PHE A 140 23.99 -8.48 2.86
CA PHE A 140 23.40 -9.28 1.78
C PHE A 140 21.99 -8.80 1.39
N ILE A 141 21.22 -8.19 2.31
CA ILE A 141 20.03 -7.43 1.93
C ILE A 141 20.40 -6.28 0.98
N PHE A 142 21.46 -5.51 1.26
CA PHE A 142 21.91 -4.44 0.38
C PHE A 142 22.45 -4.95 -0.96
N VAL A 143 23.18 -6.07 -0.95
CA VAL A 143 23.63 -6.71 -2.20
C VAL A 143 22.44 -7.14 -3.05
N GLY A 144 21.39 -7.72 -2.47
CA GLY A 144 20.15 -8.04 -3.20
C GLY A 144 19.42 -6.78 -3.65
N PHE A 145 19.26 -5.79 -2.78
CA PHE A 145 18.62 -4.52 -3.07
C PHE A 145 19.36 -3.69 -4.14
N SER A 146 20.66 -3.92 -4.34
CA SER A 146 21.41 -3.26 -5.41
C SER A 146 20.87 -3.56 -6.82
N SER A 147 19.97 -4.55 -6.97
CA SER A 147 19.19 -4.75 -8.19
C SER A 147 18.36 -3.51 -8.57
N TRP A 148 17.99 -2.66 -7.62
CA TRP A 148 17.34 -1.36 -7.85
C TRP A 148 18.21 -0.37 -8.63
N LEU A 149 19.53 -0.54 -8.66
CA LEU A 149 20.41 0.27 -9.50
C LEU A 149 20.11 0.11 -11.00
N MET A 150 19.40 -0.96 -11.39
CA MET A 150 18.90 -1.09 -12.75
C MET A 150 17.89 0.02 -13.11
N ILE A 151 17.20 0.61 -12.14
CA ILE A 151 16.24 1.70 -12.38
C ILE A 151 16.93 2.95 -12.91
N PRO A 152 17.91 3.56 -12.21
CA PRO A 152 18.63 4.72 -12.74
C PRO A 152 19.48 4.38 -13.97
N ILE A 153 20.05 3.18 -14.07
CA ILE A 153 20.78 2.76 -15.27
C ILE A 153 19.87 2.77 -16.50
N ARG A 154 18.67 2.17 -16.40
CA ARG A 154 17.73 2.15 -17.50
C ARG A 154 17.09 3.51 -17.77
N SER A 155 16.84 4.31 -16.74
CA SER A 155 16.36 5.68 -16.87
C SER A 155 17.32 6.55 -17.71
N ASN A 156 18.62 6.34 -17.57
CA ASN A 156 19.65 7.05 -18.37
C ASN A 156 19.90 6.42 -19.75
N ALA A 157 19.26 5.29 -20.07
CA ALA A 157 19.47 4.60 -21.36
C ALA A 157 18.46 5.01 -22.44
N ASN A 158 17.77 6.16 -22.31
CA ASN A 158 16.79 6.69 -23.24
C ASN A 158 15.71 5.65 -23.65
N THR A 159 15.15 4.94 -22.69
CA THR A 159 14.09 3.96 -22.90
C THR A 159 12.80 4.68 -23.36
N VAL A 160 11.99 4.00 -24.19
CA VAL A 160 10.72 4.53 -24.71
C VAL A 160 9.75 4.90 -23.57
N ILE A 161 9.73 4.12 -22.49
CA ILE A 161 8.94 4.39 -21.29
C ILE A 161 9.92 4.63 -20.13
N ASN A 162 9.91 5.83 -19.58
CA ASN A 162 10.74 6.25 -18.46
C ASN A 162 9.89 7.05 -17.46
N GLU A 163 9.05 6.33 -16.72
CA GLU A 163 8.12 6.92 -15.75
C GLU A 163 8.90 7.58 -14.59
N ASN A 164 8.58 8.85 -14.32
CA ASN A 164 9.20 9.69 -13.29
C ASN A 164 10.72 9.90 -13.43
N ALA A 165 11.34 9.44 -14.51
CA ALA A 165 12.75 9.64 -14.86
C ALA A 165 13.73 9.54 -13.66
N PRO A 166 13.79 8.42 -12.89
CA PRO A 166 14.63 8.26 -11.71
C PRO A 166 16.11 8.07 -12.10
N SER A 167 16.73 9.10 -12.67
CA SER A 167 18.04 9.03 -13.32
C SER A 167 19.24 9.22 -12.37
N ASP A 168 19.02 9.72 -11.16
CA ASP A 168 20.03 9.94 -10.13
C ASP A 168 19.55 9.57 -8.73
N ALA A 169 20.40 9.71 -7.71
CA ALA A 169 20.09 9.31 -6.35
C ALA A 169 18.92 10.10 -5.74
N ARG A 170 18.77 11.40 -6.05
CA ARG A 170 17.64 12.20 -5.57
C ARG A 170 16.33 11.83 -6.26
N ALA A 171 16.36 11.65 -7.57
CA ALA A 171 15.20 11.21 -8.34
C ALA A 171 14.78 9.78 -7.96
N LEU A 172 15.73 8.88 -7.67
CA LEU A 172 15.45 7.54 -7.16
C LEU A 172 14.79 7.58 -5.77
N LEU A 173 15.23 8.49 -4.89
CA LEU A 173 14.57 8.73 -3.60
C LEU A 173 13.13 9.23 -3.77
N ALA A 174 12.90 10.17 -4.68
CA ALA A 174 11.57 10.67 -5.00
C ALA A 174 10.65 9.57 -5.54
N TYR A 175 11.18 8.73 -6.42
CA TYR A 175 10.49 7.56 -6.96
C TYR A 175 10.10 6.56 -5.86
N TYR A 176 11.04 6.24 -4.95
CA TYR A 176 10.77 5.35 -3.82
C TYR A 176 9.72 5.91 -2.85
N ASN A 177 9.80 7.19 -2.56
CA ASN A 177 8.88 7.87 -1.64
C ASN A 177 7.51 8.14 -2.27
N LEU A 178 7.31 7.81 -3.55
CA LEU A 178 6.09 8.09 -4.29
C LEU A 178 5.71 9.59 -4.24
N GLU A 179 6.70 10.50 -4.33
CA GLU A 179 6.50 11.94 -4.18
C GLU A 179 5.55 12.55 -5.25
N GLN A 180 5.32 11.82 -6.34
CA GLN A 180 4.38 12.19 -7.41
C GLN A 180 2.93 11.80 -7.11
N TYR A 181 2.69 10.94 -6.11
CA TYR A 181 1.36 10.49 -5.75
C TYR A 181 0.86 11.19 -4.47
N PRO A 182 -0.46 11.31 -4.30
CA PRO A 182 -1.02 11.84 -3.07
C PRO A 182 -0.73 10.93 -1.87
N ASP A 183 -0.68 11.53 -0.68
CA ASP A 183 -0.50 10.79 0.57
C ASP A 183 -1.63 9.78 0.81
N THR A 184 -1.30 8.59 1.30
CA THR A 184 -2.28 7.56 1.66
C THR A 184 -2.48 7.53 3.17
N HIS A 185 -3.74 7.59 3.60
CA HIS A 185 -4.13 7.57 5.02
C HIS A 185 -4.84 6.27 5.36
N ILE A 186 -4.18 5.37 6.12
CA ILE A 186 -4.71 4.04 6.44
C ILE A 186 -5.48 4.05 7.77
N PHE A 187 -4.92 4.67 8.81
CA PHE A 187 -5.45 4.62 10.17
C PHE A 187 -6.14 5.89 10.61
N TYR A 188 -5.58 7.04 10.23
CA TYR A 188 -6.10 8.36 10.61
C TYR A 188 -5.80 9.36 9.49
N GLY A 189 -6.79 10.15 9.10
CA GLY A 189 -6.64 11.13 8.03
C GLY A 189 -7.98 11.67 7.53
N PRO A 190 -7.97 12.45 6.44
CA PRO A 190 -9.17 13.02 5.86
C PRO A 190 -10.11 11.93 5.34
N MET A 191 -11.40 12.16 5.47
CA MET A 191 -12.45 11.34 4.92
C MET A 191 -12.86 11.87 3.55
N TYR A 192 -13.64 11.12 2.75
CA TYR A 192 -14.04 11.57 1.41
C TYR A 192 -14.90 12.84 1.42
N SER A 193 -15.56 13.14 2.52
CA SER A 193 -16.29 14.38 2.74
C SER A 193 -15.39 15.65 2.79
N ASP A 194 -14.09 15.49 3.02
CA ASP A 194 -13.10 16.57 2.97
C ASP A 194 -13.08 17.28 1.61
N ALA A 195 -13.44 16.57 0.53
CA ALA A 195 -13.56 17.13 -0.82
C ALA A 195 -14.53 18.33 -0.90
N TYR A 196 -15.48 18.40 0.00
CA TYR A 196 -16.56 19.42 0.01
C TYR A 196 -16.47 20.38 1.19
N ALA A 197 -15.69 20.04 2.22
CA ALA A 197 -15.67 20.73 3.50
C ALA A 197 -14.82 22.02 3.51
N GLY A 198 -14.11 22.29 2.42
CA GLY A 198 -13.16 23.38 2.35
C GLY A 198 -11.90 23.14 3.18
N GLN A 199 -11.18 24.20 3.46
CA GLN A 199 -9.90 24.19 4.17
C GLN A 199 -10.10 24.29 5.69
N ASP A 200 -9.05 23.92 6.46
CA ASP A 200 -9.04 24.18 7.90
C ASP A 200 -9.18 25.68 8.20
N LYS A 201 -10.09 26.04 9.11
CA LYS A 201 -10.44 27.42 9.39
C LYS A 201 -9.31 28.23 10.04
N LEU A 202 -8.46 27.57 10.84
CA LEU A 202 -7.38 28.22 11.58
C LEU A 202 -6.08 28.24 10.76
N ASN A 203 -5.79 27.13 10.09
CA ASN A 203 -4.56 26.95 9.33
C ASN A 203 -4.88 26.38 7.94
N PRO A 204 -5.37 27.21 6.99
CA PRO A 204 -5.86 26.71 5.70
C PRO A 204 -4.79 26.08 4.82
N TYR A 205 -3.53 26.42 5.07
CA TYR A 205 -2.39 25.88 4.31
C TYR A 205 -1.33 25.31 5.24
N LYS A 206 -0.58 24.33 4.76
CA LYS A 206 0.60 23.76 5.41
C LYS A 206 1.73 23.61 4.40
N ASN A 207 2.95 23.52 4.92
CA ASN A 207 4.10 23.29 4.07
C ASN A 207 4.03 21.88 3.46
N ASP A 208 4.29 21.80 2.17
CA ASP A 208 4.58 20.56 1.47
C ASP A 208 6.07 20.23 1.61
N LYS A 209 6.49 19.07 1.13
CA LYS A 209 7.92 18.71 1.05
C LYS A 209 8.54 19.37 -0.20
N PRO A 210 9.74 19.98 -0.10
CA PRO A 210 10.41 20.51 -1.27
C PRO A 210 10.79 19.38 -2.22
N LYS A 211 10.36 19.49 -3.49
CA LYS A 211 10.70 18.55 -4.57
C LYS A 211 11.90 19.10 -5.33
N TYR A 212 12.95 18.32 -5.39
CA TYR A 212 14.21 18.72 -6.03
C TYR A 212 14.36 18.07 -7.39
N GLU A 213 14.73 18.86 -8.39
CA GLU A 213 15.13 18.39 -9.71
C GLU A 213 16.54 18.88 -10.06
N LYS A 214 17.24 18.09 -10.86
CA LYS A 214 18.59 18.38 -11.33
C LYS A 214 18.55 19.42 -12.43
N ASP A 215 19.16 20.58 -12.20
CA ASP A 215 19.35 21.64 -13.21
C ASP A 215 20.80 21.61 -13.69
N ILE A 216 21.01 21.10 -14.91
CA ILE A 216 22.33 20.95 -15.51
C ILE A 216 22.95 22.32 -15.83
N VAL A 217 22.13 23.32 -16.20
CA VAL A 217 22.63 24.65 -16.56
C VAL A 217 23.16 25.38 -15.32
N LYS A 218 22.44 25.28 -14.21
CA LYS A 218 22.85 25.90 -12.95
C LYS A 218 23.84 25.06 -12.14
N ASN A 219 24.11 23.82 -12.55
CA ASN A 219 24.89 22.83 -11.81
C ASN A 219 24.43 22.66 -10.35
N LYS A 220 23.11 22.64 -10.14
CA LYS A 220 22.48 22.53 -8.82
C LYS A 220 21.18 21.73 -8.87
N TYR A 221 20.75 21.24 -7.72
CA TYR A 221 19.37 20.78 -7.53
C TYR A 221 18.49 21.97 -7.18
N VAL A 222 17.45 22.21 -7.95
CA VAL A 222 16.48 23.29 -7.77
C VAL A 222 15.17 22.76 -7.22
N ILE A 223 14.50 23.55 -6.38
CA ILE A 223 13.17 23.22 -5.90
C ILE A 223 12.17 23.62 -6.97
N VAL A 224 11.35 22.65 -7.42
CA VAL A 224 10.42 22.83 -8.56
C VAL A 224 8.96 22.99 -8.15
N ASN A 225 8.64 22.87 -6.86
CA ASN A 225 7.29 23.07 -6.36
C ASN A 225 7.21 24.24 -5.39
N TYR A 226 6.00 24.82 -5.28
CA TYR A 226 5.69 25.76 -4.19
C TYR A 226 5.46 24.95 -2.91
N TRP A 227 6.49 24.81 -2.07
CA TRP A 227 6.44 23.98 -0.88
C TRP A 227 6.01 24.76 0.38
N GLU A 228 6.35 26.04 0.48
CA GLU A 228 5.89 26.90 1.58
C GLU A 228 4.40 27.20 1.41
N ASN A 229 3.59 26.76 2.37
CA ASN A 229 2.13 26.80 2.27
C ASN A 229 1.57 26.16 0.97
N GLY A 230 2.32 25.26 0.37
CA GLY A 230 2.01 24.66 -0.94
C GLY A 230 0.95 23.55 -0.91
N LYS A 231 0.50 23.16 0.29
CA LYS A 231 -0.50 22.10 0.48
C LYS A 231 -1.70 22.62 1.25
N ILE A 232 -2.88 22.38 0.71
CA ILE A 232 -4.13 22.64 1.42
C ILE A 232 -4.19 21.77 2.67
N ASN A 233 -4.54 22.37 3.78
CA ASN A 233 -4.77 21.64 5.03
C ASN A 233 -6.25 21.24 5.11
N SER A 234 -6.48 19.95 5.26
CA SER A 234 -7.83 19.39 5.38
C SER A 234 -8.55 19.96 6.59
N ASN A 235 -9.85 20.17 6.48
CA ASN A 235 -10.68 20.60 7.59
C ASN A 235 -10.63 19.57 8.72
N SER A 236 -10.22 20.00 9.92
CA SER A 236 -10.08 19.14 11.10
C SER A 236 -11.35 18.39 11.46
N ASP A 237 -12.53 18.99 11.18
CA ASP A 237 -13.82 18.36 11.42
C ASP A 237 -14.07 17.14 10.51
N HIS A 238 -13.40 17.05 9.35
CA HIS A 238 -13.51 15.97 8.37
C HIS A 238 -12.35 14.97 8.40
N ILE A 239 -11.57 14.98 9.48
CA ILE A 239 -10.53 13.99 9.76
C ILE A 239 -11.05 12.97 10.77
N GLY A 240 -10.64 11.70 10.65
CA GLY A 240 -11.06 10.67 11.59
C GLY A 240 -10.28 9.37 11.49
N LEU A 241 -10.70 8.40 12.32
CA LEU A 241 -10.13 7.06 12.37
C LEU A 241 -10.62 6.20 11.21
N LEU A 242 -9.72 5.35 10.69
CA LEU A 242 -9.99 4.41 9.60
C LEU A 242 -10.68 5.07 8.40
N PRO A 243 -10.07 6.08 7.75
CA PRO A 243 -10.70 6.82 6.66
C PRO A 243 -10.75 5.96 5.38
N ARG A 244 -11.56 4.90 5.39
CA ARG A 244 -11.64 3.93 4.30
C ARG A 244 -12.17 4.51 2.99
N MET A 245 -13.04 5.52 3.10
CA MET A 245 -13.59 6.29 1.99
C MET A 245 -12.93 7.68 1.96
N TRP A 246 -11.63 7.73 1.74
CA TRP A 246 -10.84 8.96 1.85
C TRP A 246 -10.51 9.63 0.50
N SER A 247 -10.74 8.94 -0.63
CA SER A 247 -10.41 9.49 -1.94
C SER A 247 -11.47 10.48 -2.40
N SER A 248 -11.08 11.75 -2.53
CA SER A 248 -11.93 12.83 -3.05
C SER A 248 -12.34 12.59 -4.52
N GLU A 249 -11.47 11.98 -5.31
CA GLU A 249 -11.73 11.68 -6.73
C GLU A 249 -12.86 10.65 -6.95
N HIS A 250 -13.21 9.88 -5.91
CA HIS A 250 -14.21 8.82 -5.96
C HIS A 250 -15.40 9.08 -5.04
N ALA A 251 -15.61 10.32 -4.62
CA ALA A 251 -16.66 10.68 -3.66
C ALA A 251 -18.07 10.29 -4.16
N SER A 252 -18.38 10.51 -5.44
CA SER A 252 -19.66 10.11 -6.03
C SER A 252 -19.89 8.59 -5.96
N ASN A 253 -18.83 7.78 -6.20
CA ASN A 253 -18.94 6.33 -6.10
C ASN A 253 -19.20 5.88 -4.65
N TYR A 254 -18.57 6.53 -3.67
CA TYR A 254 -18.84 6.21 -2.26
C TYR A 254 -20.28 6.54 -1.86
N MET A 255 -20.80 7.69 -2.30
CA MET A 255 -22.20 8.06 -2.06
C MET A 255 -23.18 7.06 -2.70
N LYS A 256 -22.92 6.63 -3.93
CA LYS A 256 -23.73 5.63 -4.64
C LYS A 256 -23.85 4.31 -3.90
N TYR A 257 -22.77 3.83 -3.28
CA TYR A 257 -22.73 2.49 -2.70
C TYR A 257 -22.94 2.45 -1.18
N PHE A 258 -22.58 3.52 -0.47
CA PHE A 258 -22.54 3.52 0.99
C PHE A 258 -23.42 4.58 1.64
N GLY A 259 -24.03 5.45 0.87
CA GLY A 259 -24.95 6.49 1.30
C GLY A 259 -24.41 7.90 1.08
N TYR A 260 -25.35 8.80 0.91
CA TYR A 260 -25.09 10.20 0.64
C TYR A 260 -24.66 10.92 1.93
N LEU A 261 -23.85 11.97 1.78
CA LEU A 261 -23.43 12.81 2.88
C LEU A 261 -24.59 13.74 3.28
N PRO A 262 -25.08 13.70 4.52
CA PRO A 262 -26.07 14.67 4.99
C PRO A 262 -25.43 16.06 5.04
N PHE A 263 -26.25 17.08 4.82
CA PHE A 263 -25.82 18.47 4.91
C PHE A 263 -26.95 19.41 5.32
N GLU A 264 -26.57 20.52 5.96
CA GLU A 264 -27.43 21.64 6.29
C GLU A 264 -26.80 22.96 5.82
N ILE A 265 -27.61 24.02 5.72
CA ILE A 265 -27.10 25.36 5.38
C ILE A 265 -26.37 25.92 6.61
N LYS A 266 -25.13 26.43 6.43
CA LYS A 266 -24.37 27.09 7.50
C LYS A 266 -25.19 28.24 8.10
N PHE A 267 -25.01 28.45 9.40
CA PHE A 267 -25.79 29.45 10.15
C PHE A 267 -25.70 30.83 9.51
N GLU A 268 -24.56 31.21 8.97
CA GLU A 268 -24.26 32.51 8.33
C GLU A 268 -25.16 32.78 7.11
N TYR A 269 -25.58 31.72 6.40
CA TYR A 269 -26.33 31.81 5.14
C TYR A 269 -27.81 31.42 5.27
N LYS A 270 -28.30 31.12 6.47
CA LYS A 270 -29.72 30.72 6.69
C LYS A 270 -30.75 31.78 6.31
N ASN A 271 -30.32 33.04 6.25
CA ASN A 271 -31.18 34.16 5.86
C ASN A 271 -31.18 34.43 4.34
N GLU A 272 -30.34 33.78 3.55
CA GLU A 272 -30.30 33.94 2.10
C GLU A 272 -31.43 33.14 1.43
N GLN A 273 -32.54 33.80 1.18
CA GLN A 273 -33.77 33.16 0.63
C GLN A 273 -33.51 32.35 -0.64
N ASN A 274 -32.68 32.86 -1.57
CA ASN A 274 -32.36 32.18 -2.82
C ASN A 274 -31.64 30.85 -2.56
N LEU A 275 -30.68 30.85 -1.64
CA LEU A 275 -29.93 29.64 -1.28
C LEU A 275 -30.84 28.63 -0.58
N VAL A 276 -31.68 29.08 0.34
CA VAL A 276 -32.64 28.23 1.06
C VAL A 276 -33.62 27.56 0.08
N GLN A 277 -34.16 28.33 -0.89
CA GLN A 277 -35.05 27.78 -1.92
C GLN A 277 -34.33 26.73 -2.77
N LEU A 278 -33.10 27.02 -3.23
CA LEU A 278 -32.30 26.13 -4.05
C LEU A 278 -31.99 24.80 -3.32
N VAL A 279 -31.57 24.88 -2.06
CA VAL A 279 -31.28 23.69 -1.22
C VAL A 279 -32.54 22.87 -0.99
N ASN A 280 -33.69 23.51 -0.69
CA ASN A 280 -34.95 22.82 -0.51
C ASN A 280 -35.42 22.14 -1.81
N GLN A 281 -35.30 22.81 -2.94
CA GLN A 281 -35.63 22.22 -4.25
C GLN A 281 -34.73 21.01 -4.56
N PHE A 282 -33.43 21.12 -4.26
CA PHE A 282 -32.49 20.01 -4.40
C PHE A 282 -32.89 18.81 -3.54
N LYS A 283 -33.19 19.03 -2.24
CA LYS A 283 -33.62 17.98 -1.31
C LYS A 283 -34.91 17.29 -1.78
N VAL A 284 -35.88 18.05 -2.29
CA VAL A 284 -37.14 17.51 -2.86
C VAL A 284 -36.85 16.66 -4.10
N ASN A 285 -36.08 17.18 -5.05
CA ASN A 285 -35.74 16.45 -6.29
C ASN A 285 -34.96 15.17 -5.98
N PHE A 286 -34.05 15.21 -5.00
CA PHE A 286 -33.32 14.04 -4.54
C PHE A 286 -34.25 12.99 -3.92
N GLN A 287 -35.20 13.38 -3.07
CA GLN A 287 -36.18 12.48 -2.48
C GLN A 287 -37.12 11.83 -3.53
N GLN A 288 -37.37 12.54 -4.63
CA GLN A 288 -38.16 12.04 -5.76
C GLN A 288 -37.36 11.10 -6.67
N GLY A 289 -36.04 10.94 -6.45
CA GLY A 289 -35.16 10.10 -7.26
C GLY A 289 -34.72 10.75 -8.59
N ASN A 290 -34.93 12.05 -8.74
CA ASN A 290 -34.55 12.80 -9.95
C ASN A 290 -33.07 13.20 -9.98
N ILE A 291 -32.33 12.98 -8.87
CA ILE A 291 -30.91 13.30 -8.73
C ILE A 291 -30.17 12.02 -8.41
N ASP A 292 -29.18 11.69 -9.22
CA ASP A 292 -28.29 10.57 -9.03
C ASP A 292 -27.03 10.95 -8.19
N SER A 293 -26.09 10.01 -8.04
CA SER A 293 -24.87 10.22 -7.27
C SER A 293 -23.95 11.29 -7.86
N ASP A 294 -23.98 11.44 -9.18
CA ASP A 294 -23.12 12.41 -9.86
C ASP A 294 -23.71 13.82 -9.72
N GLY A 295 -25.05 13.97 -9.89
CA GLY A 295 -25.75 15.22 -9.60
C GLY A 295 -25.64 15.65 -8.13
N TYR A 296 -25.64 14.69 -7.21
CA TYR A 296 -25.40 15.00 -5.79
C TYR A 296 -23.97 15.48 -5.54
N HIS A 297 -22.99 14.84 -6.16
CA HIS A 297 -21.58 15.24 -6.12
C HIS A 297 -21.37 16.66 -6.67
N GLU A 298 -21.94 16.96 -7.83
CA GLU A 298 -21.88 18.29 -8.45
C GLU A 298 -22.47 19.37 -7.54
N PHE A 299 -23.62 19.08 -6.93
CA PHE A 299 -24.25 20.01 -6.00
C PHE A 299 -23.36 20.32 -4.80
N LEU A 300 -22.79 19.29 -4.14
CA LEU A 300 -21.90 19.49 -3.01
C LEU A 300 -20.61 20.21 -3.44
N THR A 301 -20.10 19.95 -4.63
CA THR A 301 -18.90 20.62 -5.15
C THR A 301 -19.15 22.10 -5.39
N GLN A 302 -20.32 22.45 -5.93
CA GLN A 302 -20.69 23.82 -6.24
C GLN A 302 -21.07 24.64 -4.99
N TYR A 303 -21.80 24.03 -4.06
CA TYR A 303 -22.39 24.74 -2.92
C TYR A 303 -21.78 24.38 -1.56
N GLY A 304 -20.81 23.48 -1.50
CA GLY A 304 -20.19 23.03 -0.24
C GLY A 304 -19.63 24.13 0.62
N GLY A 305 -19.19 25.27 0.02
CA GLY A 305 -18.77 26.44 0.77
C GLY A 305 -19.86 27.06 1.67
N TYR A 306 -21.14 26.88 1.31
CA TYR A 306 -22.30 27.40 2.01
C TYR A 306 -22.97 26.38 2.94
N LEU A 307 -22.54 25.11 2.84
CA LEU A 307 -23.15 24.00 3.51
C LEU A 307 -22.27 23.48 4.65
N ASP A 308 -22.90 23.06 5.72
CA ASP A 308 -22.32 22.27 6.79
C ASP A 308 -22.56 20.79 6.47
N ILE A 309 -21.52 20.11 6.02
CA ILE A 309 -21.57 18.75 5.51
C ILE A 309 -21.12 17.79 6.58
N GLU A 310 -21.90 16.77 6.89
CA GLU A 310 -21.52 15.77 7.87
C GLU A 310 -20.47 14.80 7.31
N LYS A 311 -19.47 14.48 8.13
CA LYS A 311 -18.49 13.45 7.77
C LYS A 311 -19.07 12.06 7.94
N PRO A 312 -18.56 11.05 7.20
CA PRO A 312 -18.94 9.66 7.42
C PRO A 312 -18.68 9.22 8.86
N SER A 313 -19.61 8.48 9.45
CA SER A 313 -19.43 7.93 10.78
C SER A 313 -18.37 6.83 10.79
N PHE A 314 -17.80 6.54 11.96
CA PHE A 314 -16.90 5.41 12.14
C PHE A 314 -17.54 4.07 11.70
N PHE A 315 -18.84 3.89 11.95
CA PHE A 315 -19.58 2.70 11.52
C PHE A 315 -19.73 2.63 9.99
N SER A 316 -19.88 3.76 9.30
CA SER A 316 -19.87 3.82 7.83
C SER A 316 -18.51 3.35 7.28
N ASN A 317 -17.40 3.76 7.89
CA ASN A 317 -16.08 3.29 7.53
C ASN A 317 -15.88 1.78 7.80
N LEU A 318 -16.40 1.26 8.91
CA LEU A 318 -16.39 -0.19 9.18
C LEU A 318 -17.26 -0.96 8.18
N LYS A 319 -18.45 -0.46 7.85
CA LYS A 319 -19.31 -1.05 6.83
C LYS A 319 -18.57 -1.13 5.49
N TYR A 320 -17.90 -0.05 5.08
CA TYR A 320 -17.07 -0.04 3.87
C TYR A 320 -15.94 -1.07 3.93
N LEU A 321 -15.22 -1.16 5.07
CA LEU A 321 -14.15 -2.14 5.26
C LEU A 321 -14.68 -3.57 5.06
N PHE A 322 -15.73 -3.94 5.77
CA PHE A 322 -16.24 -5.33 5.76
C PHE A 322 -17.01 -5.67 4.48
N GLN A 323 -17.92 -4.81 4.05
CA GLN A 323 -18.79 -5.10 2.92
C GLN A 323 -18.06 -4.93 1.58
N TYR A 324 -17.31 -3.83 1.41
CA TYR A 324 -16.64 -3.55 0.15
C TYR A 324 -15.23 -4.14 0.09
N GLN A 325 -14.32 -3.74 1.00
CA GLN A 325 -12.92 -4.16 0.91
C GLN A 325 -12.76 -5.65 1.20
N MET A 326 -13.32 -6.16 2.29
CA MET A 326 -13.22 -7.60 2.62
C MET A 326 -14.21 -8.44 1.81
N GLY A 327 -15.47 -8.06 1.73
CA GLY A 327 -16.49 -8.82 1.00
C GLY A 327 -16.27 -8.81 -0.51
N SER A 328 -16.38 -7.63 -1.10
CA SER A 328 -16.39 -7.50 -2.56
C SER A 328 -15.02 -7.51 -3.20
N MET A 329 -14.03 -6.84 -2.61
CA MET A 329 -12.68 -6.85 -3.19
C MET A 329 -11.93 -8.15 -2.86
N TYR A 330 -11.85 -8.55 -1.59
CA TYR A 330 -11.05 -9.72 -1.21
C TYR A 330 -11.80 -11.04 -1.45
N TRP A 331 -12.93 -11.29 -0.75
CA TRP A 331 -13.62 -12.58 -0.83
C TRP A 331 -14.20 -12.87 -2.20
N ARG A 332 -14.78 -11.87 -2.88
CA ARG A 332 -15.24 -12.04 -4.26
C ARG A 332 -14.08 -12.45 -5.16
N TYR A 333 -12.92 -11.77 -5.08
CA TYR A 333 -11.76 -12.08 -5.91
C TYR A 333 -11.13 -13.44 -5.56
N PHE A 334 -11.09 -13.78 -4.28
CA PHE A 334 -10.67 -15.11 -3.82
C PHE A 334 -11.56 -16.20 -4.43
N LEU A 335 -12.87 -16.09 -4.29
CA LEU A 335 -13.80 -17.07 -4.86
C LEU A 335 -13.79 -17.05 -6.40
N TRP A 336 -13.57 -15.91 -7.03
CA TRP A 336 -13.39 -15.82 -8.48
C TRP A 336 -12.20 -16.65 -8.97
N ASN A 337 -11.13 -16.78 -8.19
CA ASN A 337 -10.00 -17.63 -8.51
C ASN A 337 -10.19 -19.12 -8.15
N PHE A 338 -10.93 -19.43 -7.10
CA PHE A 338 -10.98 -20.78 -6.54
C PHE A 338 -12.33 -21.50 -6.71
N SER A 339 -13.41 -20.79 -7.07
CA SER A 339 -14.73 -21.38 -7.33
C SER A 339 -15.11 -21.34 -8.80
N GLY A 340 -14.78 -20.24 -9.49
CA GLY A 340 -15.01 -20.03 -10.91
C GLY A 340 -15.29 -18.57 -11.26
N LYS A 341 -15.24 -18.28 -12.55
CA LYS A 341 -15.28 -16.93 -13.13
C LYS A 341 -16.54 -16.74 -13.95
N GLN A 342 -17.28 -15.67 -13.65
CA GLN A 342 -18.41 -15.26 -14.50
C GLN A 342 -17.94 -14.81 -15.89
N ASN A 343 -16.91 -13.96 -15.94
CA ASN A 343 -16.23 -13.47 -17.12
C ASN A 343 -14.86 -12.87 -16.74
N ASP A 344 -14.11 -12.37 -17.71
CA ASP A 344 -12.82 -11.69 -17.55
C ASP A 344 -12.92 -10.18 -17.42
N LYS A 345 -14.13 -9.63 -17.34
CA LYS A 345 -14.34 -8.19 -17.17
C LYS A 345 -14.03 -7.74 -15.75
N GLN A 346 -13.54 -6.52 -15.62
CA GLN A 346 -13.32 -5.91 -14.32
C GLN A 346 -14.66 -5.76 -13.58
N TRP A 347 -14.68 -6.10 -12.30
CA TRP A 347 -15.84 -5.95 -11.46
C TRP A 347 -16.25 -4.48 -11.27
N LYS A 348 -17.55 -4.18 -11.42
CA LYS A 348 -18.11 -2.83 -11.34
C LYS A 348 -19.17 -2.67 -10.23
N TYR A 349 -19.18 -3.55 -9.23
CA TYR A 349 -20.21 -3.61 -8.19
C TYR A 349 -21.63 -3.90 -8.75
N ASP A 350 -21.68 -4.67 -9.82
CA ASP A 350 -22.91 -5.11 -10.49
C ASP A 350 -22.99 -6.65 -10.58
N LEU A 351 -24.12 -7.16 -11.06
CA LEU A 351 -24.35 -8.59 -11.21
C LEU A 351 -23.77 -9.18 -12.51
N SER A 352 -23.32 -8.33 -13.44
CA SER A 352 -22.95 -8.73 -14.80
C SER A 352 -21.45 -8.82 -15.05
N ASN A 353 -20.63 -8.18 -14.22
CA ASN A 353 -19.21 -8.04 -14.48
C ASN A 353 -18.34 -8.58 -13.35
N GLY A 354 -17.39 -9.48 -13.68
CA GLY A 354 -16.32 -9.91 -12.82
C GLY A 354 -16.73 -10.60 -11.52
N ASN A 355 -17.94 -11.18 -11.47
CA ASN A 355 -18.39 -11.94 -10.32
C ASN A 355 -17.78 -13.35 -10.30
N TRP A 356 -17.74 -13.99 -9.14
CA TRP A 356 -17.44 -15.39 -9.05
C TRP A 356 -18.70 -16.22 -9.34
N ILE A 357 -18.54 -17.41 -9.89
CA ILE A 357 -19.58 -18.40 -10.05
C ILE A 357 -19.07 -19.76 -9.53
N SER A 358 -19.96 -20.57 -9.02
CA SER A 358 -19.62 -21.91 -8.56
C SER A 358 -19.78 -22.96 -9.67
N GLY A 359 -20.71 -22.74 -10.57
CA GLY A 359 -21.21 -23.71 -11.52
C GLY A 359 -22.36 -24.57 -10.98
N ILE A 360 -22.76 -24.35 -9.73
CA ILE A 360 -23.92 -24.98 -9.08
C ILE A 360 -25.06 -23.97 -9.17
N ASP A 361 -26.05 -24.26 -10.00
CA ASP A 361 -27.11 -23.31 -10.37
C ASP A 361 -27.82 -22.74 -9.13
N PHE A 362 -28.16 -23.55 -8.15
CA PHE A 362 -28.79 -23.10 -6.91
C PHE A 362 -27.97 -22.00 -6.18
N ILE A 363 -26.65 -22.14 -6.13
CA ILE A 363 -25.78 -21.15 -5.46
C ILE A 363 -25.64 -19.88 -6.30
N ASP A 364 -25.48 -20.06 -7.60
CA ASP A 364 -25.24 -18.95 -8.51
C ASP A 364 -26.50 -18.12 -8.73
N GLU A 365 -27.69 -18.77 -8.83
CA GLU A 365 -28.98 -18.12 -8.99
C GLU A 365 -29.38 -17.27 -7.78
N LEU A 366 -29.12 -17.72 -6.55
CA LEU A 366 -29.37 -16.95 -5.34
C LEU A 366 -28.64 -15.59 -5.32
N ARG A 367 -27.54 -15.48 -6.03
CA ARG A 367 -26.66 -14.27 -6.02
C ARG A 367 -26.77 -13.45 -7.30
N LEU A 368 -26.85 -14.09 -8.43
CA LEU A 368 -26.69 -13.46 -9.74
C LEU A 368 -27.98 -13.53 -10.58
N GLY A 369 -29.04 -14.19 -10.04
CA GLY A 369 -30.27 -14.48 -10.77
C GLY A 369 -30.14 -15.69 -11.69
N PRO A 370 -31.20 -16.01 -12.47
CA PRO A 370 -31.27 -17.21 -13.31
C PRO A 370 -30.07 -17.32 -14.25
N GLN A 371 -29.43 -18.51 -14.30
CA GLN A 371 -28.24 -18.77 -15.11
C GLN A 371 -28.56 -19.46 -16.44
N ASN A 372 -29.82 -19.83 -16.69
CA ASN A 372 -30.25 -20.62 -17.84
C ASN A 372 -30.52 -19.81 -19.12
N ASN A 373 -30.87 -18.51 -18.97
CA ASN A 373 -31.22 -17.62 -20.09
C ASN A 373 -30.26 -16.41 -20.15
N LEU A 374 -28.99 -16.69 -20.10
CA LEU A 374 -27.99 -15.61 -20.22
C LEU A 374 -27.79 -15.23 -21.69
N PRO A 375 -27.50 -13.94 -21.99
CA PRO A 375 -27.12 -13.51 -23.33
C PRO A 375 -25.90 -14.30 -23.86
N ASP A 376 -25.85 -14.48 -25.18
CA ASP A 376 -24.80 -15.27 -25.84
C ASP A 376 -23.37 -14.74 -25.56
N ASP A 377 -23.19 -13.46 -25.43
CA ASP A 377 -21.90 -12.83 -25.09
C ASP A 377 -21.43 -13.14 -23.67
N VAL A 378 -22.35 -13.45 -22.77
CA VAL A 378 -22.04 -13.88 -21.39
C VAL A 378 -21.79 -15.39 -21.36
N LEU A 379 -22.64 -16.20 -22.02
CA LEU A 379 -22.51 -17.65 -22.08
C LEU A 379 -21.20 -18.08 -22.78
N ASN A 380 -20.90 -17.45 -23.90
CA ASN A 380 -19.74 -17.77 -24.76
C ASN A 380 -18.48 -16.98 -24.39
N ASN A 381 -18.48 -16.24 -23.26
CA ASN A 381 -17.28 -15.54 -22.82
C ASN A 381 -16.16 -16.53 -22.48
N LYS A 382 -14.99 -16.38 -23.14
CA LYS A 382 -13.82 -17.28 -22.96
C LYS A 382 -13.26 -17.29 -21.55
N GLY A 383 -13.51 -16.24 -20.78
CA GLY A 383 -13.12 -16.13 -19.37
C GLY A 383 -14.09 -16.84 -18.40
N ARG A 384 -15.28 -17.30 -18.89
CA ARG A 384 -16.25 -18.00 -18.06
C ARG A 384 -15.80 -19.40 -17.73
N ASN A 385 -15.59 -19.68 -16.44
CA ASN A 385 -15.13 -20.99 -15.96
C ASN A 385 -15.88 -21.42 -14.70
N LYS A 386 -16.25 -22.67 -14.62
CA LYS A 386 -16.94 -23.30 -13.47
C LYS A 386 -16.01 -24.33 -12.84
N TYR A 387 -15.53 -24.08 -11.63
CA TYR A 387 -14.61 -24.99 -10.94
C TYR A 387 -15.29 -25.83 -9.84
N TYR A 388 -16.59 -25.66 -9.61
CA TYR A 388 -17.38 -26.43 -8.65
C TYR A 388 -16.74 -26.49 -7.25
N PHE A 389 -16.10 -25.42 -6.82
CA PHE A 389 -15.28 -25.33 -5.59
C PHE A 389 -14.13 -26.33 -5.51
N LEU A 390 -13.80 -27.07 -6.57
CA LEU A 390 -12.82 -28.14 -6.50
C LEU A 390 -11.43 -27.69 -5.99
N PRO A 391 -10.85 -26.58 -6.48
CA PRO A 391 -9.59 -26.08 -5.94
C PRO A 391 -9.67 -25.73 -4.45
N LEU A 392 -10.79 -25.14 -4.01
CA LEU A 392 -11.01 -24.78 -2.61
C LEU A 392 -11.11 -26.02 -1.72
N ILE A 393 -11.85 -27.05 -2.16
CA ILE A 393 -12.03 -28.32 -1.44
C ILE A 393 -10.67 -29.03 -1.30
N LEU A 394 -9.90 -29.13 -2.38
CA LEU A 394 -8.57 -29.74 -2.36
C LEU A 394 -7.62 -28.96 -1.43
N GLY A 395 -7.68 -27.63 -1.47
CA GLY A 395 -6.93 -26.78 -0.57
C GLY A 395 -7.29 -27.01 0.90
N LEU A 396 -8.59 -27.12 1.23
CA LEU A 396 -9.06 -27.41 2.59
C LEU A 396 -8.65 -28.81 3.06
N ILE A 397 -8.71 -29.82 2.19
CA ILE A 397 -8.24 -31.18 2.51
C ILE A 397 -6.74 -31.16 2.83
N GLY A 398 -5.94 -30.47 2.00
CA GLY A 398 -4.51 -30.30 2.22
C GLY A 398 -4.21 -29.56 3.53
N PHE A 399 -4.97 -28.49 3.81
CA PHE A 399 -4.91 -27.76 5.05
C PHE A 399 -5.17 -28.65 6.27
N LEU A 400 -6.28 -29.37 6.29
CA LEU A 400 -6.64 -30.28 7.39
C LEU A 400 -5.62 -31.42 7.57
N PHE A 401 -5.08 -31.94 6.46
CA PHE A 401 -4.04 -32.97 6.49
C PHE A 401 -2.76 -32.44 7.18
N LEU A 402 -2.25 -31.27 6.77
CA LEU A 402 -1.07 -30.66 7.35
C LEU A 402 -1.29 -30.29 8.82
N PHE A 403 -2.44 -29.73 9.16
CA PHE A 403 -2.79 -29.39 10.54
C PHE A 403 -2.80 -30.62 11.48
N ARG A 404 -3.22 -31.79 10.97
CA ARG A 404 -3.18 -33.04 11.74
C ARG A 404 -1.78 -33.64 11.82
N LYS A 405 -0.97 -33.53 10.76
CA LYS A 405 0.33 -34.16 10.64
C LYS A 405 1.42 -33.36 11.36
N ASP A 406 1.42 -32.06 11.25
CA ASP A 406 2.43 -31.17 11.85
C ASP A 406 1.83 -29.81 12.21
N LYS A 407 1.37 -29.72 13.46
CA LYS A 407 0.78 -28.48 13.99
C LYS A 407 1.77 -27.31 14.08
N ASN A 408 3.06 -27.60 14.09
CA ASN A 408 4.10 -26.58 14.22
C ASN A 408 4.45 -25.93 12.87
N LEU A 409 4.19 -26.63 11.78
CA LEU A 409 4.34 -26.11 10.41
C LEU A 409 3.14 -25.23 9.99
N PHE A 410 2.09 -25.26 10.78
CA PHE A 410 0.81 -24.60 10.55
C PHE A 410 0.65 -23.34 11.39
#